data_3dfb476eac37762754c432bc82014b05
#
_entry.id   3dfb476eac37762754c432bc82014b05
#
_cell.length_a   1.000
_cell.length_b   1.000
_cell.length_c   1.000
_cell.angle_alpha   90.00
_cell.angle_beta   90.00
_cell.angle_gamma   90.00
#
_symmetry.space_group_name_H-M   'P 1'
#
loop_
_entity.id
_entity.type
_entity.pdbx_description
1 polymer ?
#
loop_
_entity_poly.entity_id
_entity_poly.type
_entity_poly.pdbx_seq_one_letter_code
_entity_poly.pdbx_strand_id
1 'polypeptide(L)'
;PKAAAYKGSDAIPVVQTTPDDFREIYGAFGYQDAISCDPNSLSYMAETPDGTWLLMLDSCQYENGNKVGGMIRTETYSWMEEILDQAWYEERNVIAVAHHNLLDESRIYEEDCTIEHSDELERFLDDWDVELFLSGHLHVQHYRTSEDHDIDEIVTGALTTSPCPYGVLNYKGPGNFTYHTEKVD
;
A
#
# COMPACT_ATOMS: atom_id res chain seq x y z
N PRO A 1 -2.15 10.38 -16.25
CA PRO A 1 -2.13 10.33 -17.73
C PRO A 1 -3.37 9.59 -18.22
N LYS A 2 -4.01 10.10 -19.30
CA LYS A 2 -5.16 9.40 -19.88
C LYS A 2 -4.64 8.20 -20.67
N ALA A 3 -5.20 7.02 -20.42
CA ALA A 3 -4.89 5.84 -21.21
C ALA A 3 -5.29 6.06 -22.68
N ALA A 4 -4.38 5.77 -23.60
CA ALA A 4 -4.59 5.92 -25.02
C ALA A 4 -3.93 4.80 -25.81
N ALA A 5 -4.59 4.35 -26.88
CA ALA A 5 -3.98 3.57 -27.94
C ALA A 5 -3.47 4.52 -29.03
N TYR A 6 -2.43 4.14 -29.75
CA TYR A 6 -1.88 4.95 -30.82
C TYR A 6 -2.06 4.25 -32.18
N LYS A 7 -2.53 5.02 -33.19
CA LYS A 7 -2.55 4.58 -34.58
C LYS A 7 -1.75 5.60 -35.39
N GLY A 8 -0.50 5.28 -35.67
CA GLY A 8 0.45 6.26 -36.20
C GLY A 8 0.75 7.33 -35.13
N SER A 9 0.52 8.60 -35.46
CA SER A 9 0.66 9.74 -34.54
C SER A 9 -0.61 10.05 -33.73
N ASP A 10 -1.73 9.41 -34.05
CA ASP A 10 -3.03 9.74 -33.49
C ASP A 10 -3.26 8.96 -32.17
N ALA A 11 -3.51 9.69 -31.09
CA ALA A 11 -3.91 9.13 -29.83
C ALA A 11 -5.42 8.85 -29.81
N ILE A 12 -5.79 7.59 -29.61
CA ILE A 12 -7.18 7.14 -29.53
C ILE A 12 -7.49 6.84 -28.07
N PRO A 13 -8.48 7.52 -27.43
CA PRO A 13 -8.89 7.19 -26.06
C PRO A 13 -9.32 5.73 -25.96
N VAL A 14 -8.86 5.05 -24.91
CA VAL A 14 -9.33 3.69 -24.56
C VAL A 14 -10.26 3.77 -23.37
N VAL A 15 -11.16 2.78 -23.27
CA VAL A 15 -12.01 2.62 -22.09
C VAL A 15 -11.13 2.39 -20.87
N GLN A 16 -11.36 3.13 -19.80
CA GLN A 16 -10.64 2.97 -18.54
C GLN A 16 -11.33 1.88 -17.71
N THR A 17 -10.53 1.09 -17.03
CA THR A 17 -11.00 0.14 -16.02
C THR A 17 -11.59 0.91 -14.85
N THR A 18 -12.81 0.58 -14.46
CA THR A 18 -13.47 1.14 -13.28
C THR A 18 -13.00 0.42 -12.01
N PRO A 19 -13.23 0.95 -10.80
CA PRO A 19 -12.98 0.23 -9.55
C PRO A 19 -13.71 -1.11 -9.47
N ASP A 20 -14.93 -1.20 -9.99
CA ASP A 20 -15.70 -2.46 -10.02
C ASP A 20 -15.11 -3.47 -11.00
N ASP A 21 -14.71 -3.04 -12.20
CA ASP A 21 -13.96 -3.89 -13.14
C ASP A 21 -12.65 -4.38 -12.51
N PHE A 22 -11.95 -3.53 -11.75
CA PHE A 22 -10.71 -3.90 -11.07
C PHE A 22 -10.97 -4.99 -10.02
N ARG A 23 -11.99 -4.85 -9.19
CA ARG A 23 -12.38 -5.88 -8.22
C ARG A 23 -12.76 -7.19 -8.90
N GLU A 24 -13.48 -7.15 -10.03
CA GLU A 24 -13.84 -8.36 -10.79
C GLU A 24 -12.60 -9.04 -11.37
N ILE A 25 -11.69 -8.29 -12.01
CA ILE A 25 -10.47 -8.81 -12.64
C ILE A 25 -9.53 -9.43 -11.58
N TYR A 26 -9.38 -8.76 -10.44
CA TYR A 26 -8.47 -9.19 -9.37
C TYR A 26 -9.17 -9.96 -8.24
N GLY A 27 -10.43 -10.34 -8.42
CA GLY A 27 -11.22 -11.06 -7.42
C GLY A 27 -10.48 -12.26 -6.83
N ALA A 28 -9.93 -13.13 -7.68
CA ALA A 28 -9.18 -14.33 -7.26
C ALA A 28 -7.78 -14.05 -6.70
N PHE A 29 -7.36 -12.78 -6.63
CA PHE A 29 -6.02 -12.37 -6.20
C PHE A 29 -6.04 -11.49 -4.92
N GLY A 30 -6.99 -11.72 -4.05
CA GLY A 30 -7.09 -11.04 -2.75
C GLY A 30 -8.52 -10.72 -2.32
N TYR A 31 -9.34 -10.11 -3.20
CA TYR A 31 -10.68 -9.65 -2.82
C TYR A 31 -11.65 -10.75 -2.42
N GLN A 32 -11.55 -11.97 -3.00
CA GLN A 32 -12.43 -13.09 -2.65
C GLN A 32 -12.15 -13.67 -1.26
N ASP A 33 -10.91 -13.51 -0.79
CA ASP A 33 -10.45 -14.02 0.50
C ASP A 33 -10.31 -12.88 1.53
N ALA A 34 -10.75 -11.66 1.19
CA ALA A 34 -10.68 -10.52 2.08
C ALA A 34 -11.60 -10.70 3.29
N ILE A 35 -11.09 -10.39 4.48
CA ILE A 35 -11.88 -10.36 5.72
C ILE A 35 -12.91 -9.25 5.65
N SER A 36 -12.50 -8.08 5.13
CA SER A 36 -13.32 -6.89 4.94
C SER A 36 -12.83 -6.09 3.75
N CYS A 37 -13.74 -5.43 3.04
CA CYS A 37 -13.42 -4.48 1.97
C CYS A 37 -13.97 -3.11 2.32
N ASP A 38 -13.19 -2.06 2.08
CA ASP A 38 -13.67 -0.69 2.20
C ASP A 38 -14.75 -0.41 1.13
N PRO A 39 -15.96 0.04 1.51
CA PRO A 39 -16.99 0.37 0.56
C PRO A 39 -16.67 1.61 -0.30
N ASN A 40 -15.73 2.44 0.12
CA ASN A 40 -15.42 3.75 -0.48
C ASN A 40 -14.12 3.75 -1.30
N SER A 41 -13.30 2.69 -1.23
CA SER A 41 -12.03 2.58 -1.94
C SER A 41 -11.76 1.14 -2.39
N LEU A 42 -10.61 0.89 -2.99
CA LEU A 42 -10.15 -0.46 -3.29
C LEU A 42 -9.35 -1.09 -2.14
N SER A 43 -9.36 -0.47 -0.96
CA SER A 43 -8.71 -1.01 0.24
C SER A 43 -9.44 -2.25 0.76
N TYR A 44 -8.69 -3.16 1.35
CA TYR A 44 -9.22 -4.38 1.96
C TYR A 44 -8.30 -4.93 3.03
N MET A 45 -8.83 -5.74 3.93
CA MET A 45 -8.07 -6.51 4.91
C MET A 45 -8.01 -7.97 4.49
N ALA A 46 -6.82 -8.57 4.51
CA ALA A 46 -6.59 -9.98 4.21
C ALA A 46 -5.82 -10.66 5.33
N GLU A 47 -5.95 -11.98 5.45
CA GLU A 47 -5.21 -12.79 6.43
C GLU A 47 -4.18 -13.67 5.71
N THR A 48 -2.97 -13.68 6.21
CA THR A 48 -1.91 -14.60 5.78
C THR A 48 -2.10 -15.99 6.42
N PRO A 49 -1.49 -17.05 5.88
CA PRO A 49 -1.62 -18.40 6.44
C PRO A 49 -1.12 -18.56 7.88
N ASP A 50 -0.29 -17.66 8.38
CA ASP A 50 0.22 -17.63 9.75
C ASP A 50 -0.62 -16.75 10.71
N GLY A 51 -1.72 -16.16 10.20
CA GLY A 51 -2.66 -15.38 10.99
C GLY A 51 -2.33 -13.90 11.12
N THR A 52 -1.30 -13.40 10.44
CA THR A 52 -1.02 -11.97 10.33
C THR A 52 -2.03 -11.31 9.38
N TRP A 53 -2.57 -10.17 9.76
CA TRP A 53 -3.46 -9.41 8.90
C TRP A 53 -2.72 -8.38 8.06
N LEU A 54 -3.11 -8.26 6.80
CA LEU A 54 -2.57 -7.29 5.86
C LEU A 54 -3.63 -6.21 5.57
N LEU A 55 -3.37 -5.00 6.04
CA LEU A 55 -4.17 -3.82 5.74
C LEU A 55 -3.74 -3.26 4.37
N MET A 56 -4.42 -3.71 3.32
CA MET A 56 -4.12 -3.32 1.94
C MET A 56 -4.80 -2.01 1.60
N LEU A 57 -4.04 -0.92 1.54
CA LEU A 57 -4.54 0.44 1.35
C LEU A 57 -4.47 0.88 -0.12
N ASP A 58 -5.59 1.32 -0.66
CA ASP A 58 -5.67 1.99 -1.96
C ASP A 58 -5.27 3.46 -1.83
N SER A 59 -4.02 3.72 -2.10
CA SER A 59 -3.45 5.08 -2.11
C SER A 59 -3.53 5.77 -3.48
N CYS A 60 -4.14 5.15 -4.49
CA CYS A 60 -4.16 5.66 -5.85
C CYS A 60 -5.28 6.70 -6.06
N GLN A 61 -4.96 7.78 -6.76
CA GLN A 61 -5.90 8.85 -7.11
C GLN A 61 -6.37 8.69 -8.57
N TYR A 62 -7.45 7.97 -8.80
CA TYR A 62 -8.01 7.70 -10.15
C TYR A 62 -9.35 8.41 -10.40
N GLU A 63 -9.99 8.95 -9.37
CA GLU A 63 -11.20 9.75 -9.49
C GLU A 63 -10.88 11.18 -9.97
N ASN A 64 -11.72 11.75 -10.84
CA ASN A 64 -11.53 13.11 -11.38
C ASN A 64 -10.21 13.34 -12.15
N GLY A 65 -9.63 12.28 -12.68
CA GLY A 65 -8.37 12.28 -13.41
C GLY A 65 -7.23 11.66 -12.61
N ASN A 66 -6.44 10.80 -13.27
CA ASN A 66 -5.34 10.11 -12.62
C ASN A 66 -4.25 11.10 -12.20
N LYS A 67 -3.91 11.11 -10.92
CA LYS A 67 -2.72 11.77 -10.38
C LYS A 67 -1.64 10.73 -10.10
N VAL A 68 -0.41 11.17 -9.94
CA VAL A 68 0.74 10.31 -9.62
C VAL A 68 0.88 10.13 -8.11
N GLY A 69 0.60 11.18 -7.34
CA GLY A 69 0.72 11.16 -5.89
C GLY A 69 -0.32 10.30 -5.18
N GLY A 70 0.03 9.82 -3.98
CA GLY A 70 -0.80 8.99 -3.13
C GLY A 70 -1.73 9.78 -2.22
N MET A 71 -2.88 9.21 -1.89
CA MET A 71 -3.81 9.76 -0.91
C MET A 71 -4.67 8.64 -0.31
N ILE A 72 -4.90 8.67 1.00
CA ILE A 72 -5.94 7.86 1.63
C ILE A 72 -7.23 8.70 1.74
N ARG A 73 -8.35 8.15 1.29
CA ARG A 73 -9.65 8.85 1.36
C ARG A 73 -10.09 9.01 2.80
N THR A 74 -10.70 10.14 3.11
CA THR A 74 -11.19 10.42 4.47
C THR A 74 -12.18 9.35 4.94
N GLU A 75 -13.02 8.84 4.04
CA GLU A 75 -14.01 7.80 4.34
C GLU A 75 -13.36 6.45 4.68
N THR A 76 -12.14 6.18 4.17
CA THR A 76 -11.38 4.96 4.44
C THR A 76 -10.95 4.88 5.91
N TYR A 77 -10.70 6.03 6.58
CA TYR A 77 -10.31 6.03 7.99
C TYR A 77 -11.37 5.42 8.91
N SER A 78 -12.66 5.68 8.65
CA SER A 78 -13.73 5.07 9.45
C SER A 78 -13.79 3.55 9.28
N TRP A 79 -13.52 3.05 8.07
CA TRP A 79 -13.41 1.62 7.82
C TRP A 79 -12.14 1.02 8.47
N MET A 80 -11.02 1.74 8.43
CA MET A 80 -9.79 1.29 9.11
C MET A 80 -9.99 1.19 10.62
N GLU A 81 -10.67 2.17 11.25
CA GLU A 81 -11.01 2.10 12.68
C GLU A 81 -11.80 0.82 13.02
N GLU A 82 -12.86 0.53 12.24
CA GLU A 82 -13.69 -0.66 12.48
C GLU A 82 -12.91 -1.97 12.36
N ILE A 83 -12.06 -2.10 11.33
CA ILE A 83 -11.34 -3.35 11.09
C ILE A 83 -10.11 -3.51 12.00
N LEU A 84 -9.47 -2.41 12.40
CA LEU A 84 -8.37 -2.45 13.36
C LEU A 84 -8.86 -2.71 14.78
N ASP A 85 -10.03 -2.19 15.17
CA ASP A 85 -10.69 -2.56 16.44
C ASP A 85 -10.99 -4.08 16.49
N GLN A 86 -11.45 -4.65 15.38
CA GLN A 86 -11.63 -6.09 15.26
C GLN A 86 -10.29 -6.84 15.38
N ALA A 87 -9.23 -6.38 14.70
CA ALA A 87 -7.90 -6.99 14.77
C ALA A 87 -7.36 -6.97 16.20
N TRP A 88 -7.53 -5.84 16.90
CA TRP A 88 -7.12 -5.70 18.29
C TRP A 88 -7.90 -6.66 19.21
N TYR A 89 -9.22 -6.76 19.04
CA TYR A 89 -10.06 -7.67 19.83
C TYR A 89 -9.69 -9.15 19.60
N GLU A 90 -9.27 -9.51 18.38
CA GLU A 90 -8.84 -10.85 18.00
C GLU A 90 -7.34 -11.12 18.26
N GLU A 91 -6.63 -10.18 18.88
CA GLU A 91 -5.18 -10.24 19.14
C GLU A 91 -4.36 -10.52 17.87
N ARG A 92 -4.72 -9.86 16.73
CA ARG A 92 -4.05 -10.02 15.45
C ARG A 92 -2.95 -8.99 15.27
N ASN A 93 -1.79 -9.45 14.80
CA ASN A 93 -0.77 -8.55 14.28
C ASN A 93 -1.18 -8.03 12.92
N VAL A 94 -0.98 -6.73 12.67
CA VAL A 94 -1.32 -6.08 11.41
C VAL A 94 -0.08 -5.49 10.76
N ILE A 95 0.04 -5.66 9.44
CA ILE A 95 1.02 -4.97 8.59
C ILE A 95 0.23 -4.12 7.59
N ALA A 96 0.55 -2.82 7.50
CA ALA A 96 -0.04 -1.95 6.50
C ALA A 96 0.74 -2.02 5.18
N VAL A 97 0.03 -1.97 4.06
CA VAL A 97 0.60 -2.09 2.72
C VAL A 97 -0.05 -1.05 1.80
N ALA A 98 0.74 -0.23 1.14
CA ALA A 98 0.27 0.68 0.10
C ALA A 98 1.25 0.74 -1.08
N HIS A 99 0.85 1.39 -2.18
CA HIS A 99 1.78 1.65 -3.28
C HIS A 99 2.72 2.81 -2.96
N HIS A 100 2.18 3.93 -2.46
CA HIS A 100 2.94 5.13 -2.13
C HIS A 100 3.55 5.04 -0.74
N ASN A 101 4.62 5.79 -0.52
CA ASN A 101 5.37 5.78 0.73
C ASN A 101 4.59 6.47 1.87
N LEU A 102 4.79 5.98 3.09
CA LEU A 102 4.31 6.61 4.31
C LEU A 102 5.27 7.72 4.77
N LEU A 103 6.57 7.39 4.79
CA LEU A 103 7.62 8.29 5.26
C LEU A 103 8.30 9.00 4.08
N ASP A 104 8.82 10.20 4.31
CA ASP A 104 9.60 10.92 3.32
C ASP A 104 10.96 10.24 3.13
N GLU A 105 11.11 9.51 2.04
CA GLU A 105 12.31 8.72 1.74
C GLU A 105 13.51 9.57 1.33
N SER A 106 13.29 10.81 0.91
CA SER A 106 14.34 11.70 0.43
C SER A 106 13.91 13.16 0.51
N ARG A 107 14.81 14.05 0.87
CA ARG A 107 14.60 15.51 0.78
C ARG A 107 14.50 16.05 -0.66
N ILE A 108 14.65 15.21 -1.67
CA ILE A 108 14.63 15.59 -3.08
C ILE A 108 13.39 15.05 -3.79
N TYR A 109 12.84 13.94 -3.32
CA TYR A 109 11.70 13.23 -3.90
C TYR A 109 10.55 13.19 -2.88
N GLU A 110 10.01 14.36 -2.55
CA GLU A 110 8.86 14.49 -1.65
C GLU A 110 7.55 14.58 -2.46
N GLU A 111 7.57 15.35 -3.56
CA GLU A 111 6.39 15.58 -4.40
C GLU A 111 5.98 14.29 -5.14
N ASP A 112 4.71 13.91 -5.03
CA ASP A 112 4.09 12.73 -5.64
C ASP A 112 4.62 11.35 -5.17
N CYS A 113 5.54 11.29 -4.20
CA CYS A 113 6.10 10.01 -3.71
C CYS A 113 5.45 9.56 -2.40
N THR A 114 5.32 10.46 -1.45
CA THR A 114 4.71 10.22 -0.14
C THR A 114 3.19 10.45 -0.22
N ILE A 115 2.43 9.72 0.57
CA ILE A 115 0.97 9.88 0.70
C ILE A 115 0.66 11.29 1.19
N GLU A 116 -0.31 11.97 0.55
CA GLU A 116 -0.78 13.29 1.01
C GLU A 116 -1.27 13.18 2.48
N HIS A 117 -0.80 14.08 3.36
CA HIS A 117 -1.08 14.03 4.79
C HIS A 117 -0.61 12.73 5.48
N SER A 118 0.55 12.23 5.09
CA SER A 118 1.12 10.99 5.64
C SER A 118 1.35 11.03 7.15
N ASP A 119 1.60 12.22 7.70
CA ASP A 119 1.70 12.46 9.15
C ASP A 119 0.41 12.10 9.92
N GLU A 120 -0.75 12.30 9.31
CA GLU A 120 -2.03 11.89 9.88
C GLU A 120 -2.20 10.36 9.83
N LEU A 121 -1.80 9.74 8.71
CA LEU A 121 -1.85 8.28 8.56
C LEU A 121 -0.84 7.60 9.48
N GLU A 122 0.38 8.14 9.58
CA GLU A 122 1.42 7.63 10.46
C GLU A 122 0.95 7.60 11.92
N ARG A 123 0.46 8.74 12.44
CA ARG A 123 -0.11 8.80 13.79
C ARG A 123 -1.29 7.85 13.97
N PHE A 124 -2.17 7.74 12.96
CA PHE A 124 -3.31 6.84 13.02
C PHE A 124 -2.87 5.37 13.14
N LEU A 125 -1.88 4.94 12.36
CA LEU A 125 -1.35 3.58 12.41
C LEU A 125 -0.64 3.29 13.73
N ASP A 126 0.12 4.25 14.26
CA ASP A 126 0.79 4.16 15.56
C ASP A 126 -0.22 4.02 16.72
N ASP A 127 -1.32 4.80 16.70
CA ASP A 127 -2.42 4.70 17.68
C ASP A 127 -3.08 3.29 17.71
N TRP A 128 -2.92 2.48 16.66
CA TRP A 128 -3.42 1.11 16.53
C TRP A 128 -2.33 0.03 16.61
N ASP A 129 -1.12 0.35 17.05
CA ASP A 129 0.03 -0.55 17.15
C ASP A 129 0.39 -1.23 15.80
N VAL A 130 0.20 -0.54 14.67
CA VAL A 130 0.61 -1.00 13.34
C VAL A 130 2.02 -0.48 13.05
N GLU A 131 3.03 -1.23 13.48
CA GLU A 131 4.45 -0.80 13.48
C GLU A 131 5.21 -1.08 12.17
N LEU A 132 4.60 -1.75 11.19
CA LEU A 132 5.25 -2.05 9.92
C LEU A 132 4.41 -1.62 8.72
N PHE A 133 5.02 -0.83 7.84
CA PHE A 133 4.45 -0.38 6.58
C PHE A 133 5.28 -0.89 5.40
N LEU A 134 4.63 -1.46 4.41
CA LEU A 134 5.27 -1.92 3.18
C LEU A 134 4.82 -1.05 2.00
N SER A 135 5.76 -0.53 1.25
CA SER A 135 5.47 0.32 0.10
C SER A 135 6.35 0.03 -1.13
N GLY A 136 6.12 0.75 -2.19
CA GLY A 136 6.85 0.66 -3.45
C GLY A 136 7.12 2.02 -4.08
N HIS A 137 6.55 2.29 -5.24
CA HIS A 137 6.54 3.54 -5.99
C HIS A 137 7.91 4.05 -6.47
N LEU A 138 8.89 4.20 -5.57
CA LEU A 138 10.22 4.72 -5.88
C LEU A 138 11.12 3.76 -6.67
N HIS A 139 10.74 2.47 -6.77
CA HIS A 139 11.51 1.42 -7.42
C HIS A 139 12.92 1.21 -6.81
N VAL A 140 13.07 1.49 -5.53
CA VAL A 140 14.31 1.26 -4.77
C VAL A 140 14.01 0.37 -3.57
N GLN A 141 15.03 -0.39 -3.13
CA GLN A 141 14.97 -1.11 -1.85
C GLN A 141 15.48 -0.19 -0.77
N HIS A 142 14.64 0.19 0.16
CA HIS A 142 14.99 1.07 1.26
C HIS A 142 14.27 0.63 2.54
N TYR A 143 14.88 0.93 3.67
CA TYR A 143 14.29 0.74 5.00
C TYR A 143 14.43 2.03 5.78
N ARG A 144 13.37 2.47 6.41
CA ARG A 144 13.33 3.67 7.22
C ARG A 144 12.50 3.46 8.47
N THR A 145 12.93 4.04 9.57
CA THR A 145 12.17 4.15 10.82
C THR A 145 11.66 5.58 10.94
N SER A 146 10.44 5.77 11.38
CA SER A 146 9.91 7.08 11.73
C SER A 146 10.75 7.77 12.80
N GLU A 147 10.78 9.10 12.77
CA GLU A 147 11.43 9.90 13.80
C GLU A 147 10.47 10.20 14.97
N ASP A 148 9.16 10.14 14.73
CA ASP A 148 8.13 10.59 15.65
C ASP A 148 7.23 9.48 16.20
N HIS A 149 7.18 8.31 15.54
CA HIS A 149 6.29 7.18 15.84
C HIS A 149 7.02 5.83 15.77
N ASP A 150 6.46 4.80 16.37
CA ASP A 150 7.03 3.44 16.36
C ASP A 150 6.66 2.69 15.07
N ILE A 151 6.99 3.29 13.91
CA ILE A 151 6.71 2.71 12.59
C ILE A 151 7.98 2.55 11.77
N ASP A 152 8.15 1.35 11.24
CA ASP A 152 9.16 1.02 10.25
C ASP A 152 8.54 0.94 8.85
N GLU A 153 9.15 1.57 7.86
CA GLU A 153 8.76 1.43 6.46
C GLU A 153 9.80 0.63 5.67
N ILE A 154 9.32 -0.36 4.91
CA ILE A 154 10.10 -1.08 3.92
C ILE A 154 9.59 -0.71 2.53
N VAL A 155 10.40 0.04 1.79
CA VAL A 155 10.14 0.36 0.39
C VAL A 155 10.74 -0.74 -0.48
N THR A 156 9.93 -1.30 -1.39
CA THR A 156 10.35 -2.38 -2.27
C THR A 156 10.70 -1.88 -3.67
N GLY A 157 11.76 -2.42 -4.25
CA GLY A 157 12.17 -2.15 -5.62
C GLY A 157 11.24 -2.79 -6.65
N ALA A 158 11.31 -2.31 -7.88
CA ALA A 158 10.57 -2.90 -9.00
C ALA A 158 11.23 -4.19 -9.46
N LEU A 159 10.49 -5.30 -9.41
CA LEU A 159 10.95 -6.63 -9.83
C LEU A 159 11.39 -6.66 -11.32
N THR A 160 10.86 -5.76 -12.13
CA THR A 160 11.16 -5.65 -13.57
C THR A 160 12.32 -4.70 -13.89
N THR A 161 12.89 -4.05 -12.88
CA THR A 161 14.00 -3.09 -13.03
C THR A 161 15.27 -3.69 -12.46
N SER A 162 16.34 -3.78 -13.31
CA SER A 162 17.64 -4.30 -12.85
C SER A 162 18.12 -3.59 -11.57
N PRO A 163 18.55 -4.36 -10.56
CA PRO A 163 18.90 -5.79 -10.50
C PRO A 163 17.75 -6.74 -10.18
N CYS A 164 16.50 -6.40 -10.45
CA CYS A 164 15.30 -7.21 -10.21
C CYS A 164 15.19 -7.69 -8.74
N PRO A 165 15.23 -6.78 -7.77
CA PRO A 165 15.23 -7.14 -6.36
C PRO A 165 13.84 -7.53 -5.87
N TYR A 166 13.80 -8.41 -4.87
CA TYR A 166 12.61 -8.66 -4.05
C TYR A 166 12.98 -8.77 -2.58
N GLY A 167 12.04 -8.43 -1.72
CA GLY A 167 12.20 -8.54 -0.28
C GLY A 167 11.71 -9.88 0.26
N VAL A 168 12.41 -10.41 1.25
CA VAL A 168 11.97 -11.56 2.05
C VAL A 168 11.79 -11.08 3.49
N LEU A 169 10.54 -11.03 3.93
CA LEU A 169 10.14 -10.64 5.28
C LEU A 169 9.76 -11.88 6.08
N ASN A 170 10.37 -12.03 7.26
CA ASN A 170 9.95 -13.01 8.26
C ASN A 170 9.44 -12.24 9.47
N TYR A 171 8.13 -12.10 9.57
CA TYR A 171 7.44 -11.31 10.57
C TYR A 171 6.89 -12.21 11.68
N LYS A 172 7.04 -11.77 12.94
CA LYS A 172 6.59 -12.49 14.13
C LYS A 172 5.77 -11.62 15.08
N GLY A 173 5.52 -10.39 14.69
CA GLY A 173 4.81 -9.37 15.44
C GLY A 173 5.54 -8.03 15.46
N PRO A 174 4.93 -7.00 16.04
CA PRO A 174 5.48 -5.67 16.16
C PRO A 174 6.92 -5.70 16.71
N GLY A 175 7.81 -4.92 16.11
CA GLY A 175 9.23 -4.86 16.48
C GLY A 175 10.01 -6.18 16.36
N ASN A 176 9.39 -7.27 15.89
CA ASN A 176 10.00 -8.60 15.83
C ASN A 176 9.92 -9.19 14.42
N PHE A 177 10.76 -8.71 13.55
CA PHE A 177 10.87 -9.22 12.18
C PHE A 177 12.32 -9.24 11.68
N THR A 178 12.56 -9.97 10.61
CA THR A 178 13.81 -9.92 9.85
C THR A 178 13.49 -9.70 8.39
N TYR A 179 14.27 -8.84 7.76
CA TYR A 179 14.12 -8.51 6.35
C TYR A 179 15.46 -8.62 5.62
N HIS A 180 15.45 -9.17 4.44
CA HIS A 180 16.61 -9.15 3.55
C HIS A 180 16.16 -9.08 2.08
N THR A 181 17.05 -8.62 1.23
CA THR A 181 16.82 -8.47 -0.20
C THR A 181 17.49 -9.58 -0.98
N GLU A 182 16.78 -10.17 -1.91
CA GLU A 182 17.27 -11.13 -2.88
C GLU A 182 17.08 -10.58 -4.31
N LYS A 183 17.56 -11.30 -5.30
CA LYS A 183 17.47 -10.96 -6.72
C LYS A 183 16.92 -12.13 -7.51
N VAL A 184 16.17 -11.82 -8.55
CA VAL A 184 15.81 -12.83 -9.56
C VAL A 184 17.01 -13.03 -10.49
N ASP A 185 17.48 -14.28 -10.59
CA ASP A 185 18.56 -14.70 -11.50
C ASP A 185 18.05 -14.84 -12.95
#